data_e4a8d139774122f16edd6f2e5c660b27
#
_entry.id   e4a8d139774122f16edd6f2e5c660b27
#
_cell.length_a   1.000
_cell.length_b   1.000
_cell.length_c   1.000
_cell.angle_alpha   90.00
_cell.angle_beta   90.00
_cell.angle_gamma   90.00
#
_symmetry.space_group_name_H-M   'P 1'
#
loop_
_entity.id
_entity.type
_entity.pdbx_description
1 polymer ?
#
loop_
_entity_poly.entity_id
_entity_poly.type
_entity_poly.pdbx_seq_one_letter_code
_entity_poly.pdbx_strand_id
1 'polypeptide(L)'
;MNSFSHLNAEGNPAMVDVGAKTSTRRMARARSVVALGPDIMQHLTPSGLTRSGSTSSGSTGSDITTKKGPVFQTAIIAGTMAAKRTDDLIPLCHSLGLDNCQITITTEGTDAIVDCLVSTEGKTGVEMEALVGASVAALTIYDMCKAFSHDIVIRETKLMEKTGGKRDFHRE
;
A
#
# COMPACT_ATOMS: atom_id res chain seq x y z
N MET A 1 13.58 28.02 9.10
CA MET A 1 14.05 27.16 7.98
C MET A 1 13.81 25.71 8.38
N ASN A 2 13.09 24.94 7.57
CA ASN A 2 12.97 23.49 7.82
C ASN A 2 14.32 22.86 7.49
N SER A 3 15.09 22.41 8.48
CA SER A 3 16.30 21.63 8.24
C SER A 3 15.92 20.25 7.69
N PHE A 4 16.60 19.81 6.65
CA PHE A 4 16.45 18.45 6.13
C PHE A 4 16.93 17.46 7.19
N SER A 5 16.06 16.57 7.63
CA SER A 5 16.34 15.60 8.71
C SER A 5 17.15 14.38 8.25
N HIS A 6 17.39 14.22 6.95
CA HIS A 6 18.11 13.09 6.34
C HIS A 6 19.52 13.46 5.86
N LEU A 7 20.11 14.50 6.41
CA LEU A 7 21.50 14.88 6.16
C LEU A 7 22.31 14.79 7.46
N ASN A 8 23.53 14.25 7.36
CA ASN A 8 24.50 14.29 8.46
C ASN A 8 25.17 15.68 8.57
N ALA A 9 26.10 15.85 9.52
CA ALA A 9 26.80 17.11 9.74
C ALA A 9 27.61 17.59 8.52
N GLU A 10 28.04 16.67 7.65
CA GLU A 10 28.80 16.93 6.42
C GLU A 10 27.89 17.17 5.21
N GLY A 11 26.54 17.13 5.38
CA GLY A 11 25.56 17.34 4.30
C GLY A 11 25.30 16.10 3.42
N ASN A 12 25.77 14.93 3.83
CA ASN A 12 25.52 13.69 3.11
C ASN A 12 24.22 13.03 3.55
N PRO A 13 23.53 12.28 2.65
CA PRO A 13 22.35 11.51 3.02
C PRO A 13 22.63 10.53 4.16
N ALA A 14 21.80 10.54 5.19
CA ALA A 14 21.93 9.68 6.36
C ALA A 14 20.57 9.27 6.91
N MET A 15 20.50 8.06 7.45
CA MET A 15 19.33 7.61 8.17
C MET A 15 19.19 8.41 9.48
N VAL A 16 17.95 8.83 9.79
CA VAL A 16 17.69 9.62 11.01
C VAL A 16 17.85 8.78 12.26
N ASP A 17 18.66 9.23 13.22
CA ASP A 17 18.73 8.59 14.53
C ASP A 17 17.41 8.79 15.28
N VAL A 18 16.79 7.67 15.64
CA VAL A 18 15.55 7.60 16.42
C VAL A 18 15.76 7.00 17.80
N GLY A 19 17.01 6.74 18.20
CA GLY A 19 17.36 6.09 19.46
C GLY A 19 16.72 6.73 20.69
N ALA A 20 16.76 8.05 20.79
CA ALA A 20 16.21 8.83 21.91
C ALA A 20 14.68 9.03 21.86
N LYS A 21 13.98 8.62 20.80
CA LYS A 21 12.52 8.78 20.71
C LYS A 21 11.79 7.70 21.51
N THR A 22 10.66 8.09 22.08
CA THR A 22 9.72 7.15 22.71
C THR A 22 8.95 6.39 21.62
N SER A 23 8.72 5.09 21.86
CA SER A 23 7.83 4.28 21.04
C SER A 23 6.39 4.77 21.22
N THR A 24 5.65 4.87 20.13
CA THR A 24 4.22 5.20 20.13
C THR A 24 3.53 4.38 19.03
N ARG A 25 2.21 4.20 19.17
CA ARG A 25 1.43 3.59 18.11
C ARG A 25 1.45 4.48 16.87
N ARG A 26 1.85 3.93 15.75
CA ARG A 26 1.93 4.58 14.43
C ARG A 26 0.95 3.93 13.50
N MET A 27 0.29 4.73 12.68
CA MET A 27 -0.58 4.26 11.63
C MET A 27 -0.40 5.14 10.39
N ALA A 28 -0.46 4.52 9.21
CA ALA A 28 -0.52 5.21 7.93
C ALA A 28 -1.42 4.47 6.96
N ARG A 29 -2.12 5.21 6.12
CA ARG A 29 -2.91 4.70 5.00
C ARG A 29 -2.48 5.38 3.72
N ALA A 30 -2.14 4.58 2.70
CA ALA A 30 -1.84 5.03 1.36
C ALA A 30 -2.87 4.47 0.37
N ARG A 31 -3.07 5.18 -0.73
CA ARG A 31 -3.97 4.78 -1.82
C ARG A 31 -3.26 4.81 -3.14
N SER A 32 -3.46 3.76 -3.96
CA SER A 32 -3.14 3.74 -5.39
C SER A 32 -4.41 3.62 -6.22
N VAL A 33 -4.41 4.27 -7.38
CA VAL A 33 -5.51 4.21 -8.36
C VAL A 33 -4.98 3.63 -9.66
N VAL A 34 -5.59 2.53 -10.10
CA VAL A 34 -5.24 1.82 -11.34
C VAL A 34 -6.42 1.88 -12.30
N ALA A 35 -6.29 2.66 -13.38
CA ALA A 35 -7.26 2.67 -14.46
C ALA A 35 -7.11 1.39 -15.30
N LEU A 36 -8.10 0.51 -15.22
CA LEU A 36 -8.12 -0.78 -15.92
C LEU A 36 -8.81 -0.67 -17.29
N GLY A 37 -9.78 0.23 -17.40
CA GLY A 37 -10.60 0.36 -18.60
C GLY A 37 -11.71 -0.69 -18.72
N PRO A 38 -12.66 -0.48 -19.66
CA PRO A 38 -13.84 -1.33 -19.80
C PRO A 38 -13.50 -2.75 -20.23
N ASP A 39 -12.49 -2.93 -21.07
CA ASP A 39 -12.10 -4.26 -21.60
C ASP A 39 -11.59 -5.21 -20.52
N ILE A 40 -10.97 -4.69 -19.47
CA ILE A 40 -10.54 -5.50 -18.34
C ILE A 40 -11.68 -5.69 -17.35
N MET A 41 -12.47 -4.64 -17.11
CA MET A 41 -13.56 -4.68 -16.14
C MET A 41 -14.68 -5.66 -16.49
N GLN A 42 -14.88 -6.00 -17.79
CA GLN A 42 -15.81 -7.06 -18.18
C GLN A 42 -15.43 -8.46 -17.63
N HIS A 43 -14.17 -8.65 -17.20
CA HIS A 43 -13.69 -9.90 -16.58
C HIS A 43 -13.87 -9.91 -15.05
N LEU A 44 -14.43 -8.84 -14.46
CA LEU A 44 -14.71 -8.77 -13.03
C LEU A 44 -15.87 -9.72 -12.69
N THR A 45 -15.63 -10.66 -11.83
CA THR A 45 -16.63 -11.65 -11.39
C THR A 45 -16.72 -11.64 -9.86
N PRO A 46 -17.91 -11.99 -9.28
CA PRO A 46 -18.00 -12.17 -7.84
C PRO A 46 -16.95 -13.19 -7.38
N SER A 47 -16.13 -12.83 -6.39
CA SER A 47 -15.17 -13.77 -5.82
C SER A 47 -15.94 -14.85 -5.07
N GLY A 48 -15.70 -16.13 -5.41
CA GLY A 48 -16.34 -17.29 -4.77
C GLY A 48 -15.97 -17.49 -3.29
N LEU A 49 -15.22 -16.57 -2.69
CA LEU A 49 -14.85 -16.53 -1.27
C LEU A 49 -15.84 -15.72 -0.43
N THR A 50 -17.14 -15.98 -0.58
CA THR A 50 -18.11 -15.59 0.44
C THR A 50 -17.94 -16.50 1.64
N ARG A 51 -16.99 -16.18 2.53
CA ARG A 51 -16.99 -16.78 3.87
C ARG A 51 -18.20 -16.26 4.63
N SER A 52 -19.22 -17.11 4.71
CA SER A 52 -20.29 -16.97 5.69
C SER A 52 -19.69 -16.82 7.09
N GLY A 53 -19.88 -15.68 7.72
CA GLY A 53 -19.73 -15.53 9.18
C GLY A 53 -18.44 -14.97 9.71
N SER A 54 -17.90 -13.85 9.14
CA SER A 54 -16.92 -13.03 9.87
C SER A 54 -17.00 -11.58 9.40
N THR A 55 -17.30 -10.69 10.32
CA THR A 55 -17.29 -9.23 10.18
C THR A 55 -15.84 -8.70 10.18
N SER A 56 -15.00 -9.13 9.26
CA SER A 56 -13.70 -8.51 9.00
C SER A 56 -13.78 -7.75 7.66
N SER A 57 -13.91 -6.45 7.78
CA SER A 57 -13.85 -5.45 6.72
C SER A 57 -12.56 -5.64 5.90
N GLY A 58 -12.69 -5.97 4.61
CA GLY A 58 -11.54 -6.02 3.70
C GLY A 58 -11.65 -7.02 2.56
N SER A 59 -12.80 -7.70 2.41
CA SER A 59 -13.03 -8.61 1.29
C SER A 59 -13.56 -7.83 0.10
N THR A 60 -12.79 -7.71 -0.96
CA THR A 60 -13.30 -7.40 -2.30
C THR A 60 -14.34 -8.46 -2.66
N GLY A 61 -15.61 -8.08 -2.75
CA GLY A 61 -16.71 -8.98 -3.14
C GLY A 61 -16.62 -9.45 -4.60
N SER A 62 -15.58 -9.04 -5.34
CA SER A 62 -15.35 -9.37 -6.75
C SER A 62 -13.85 -9.40 -7.05
N ASP A 63 -13.44 -10.23 -8.01
CA ASP A 63 -12.06 -10.33 -8.49
C ASP A 63 -12.02 -10.58 -10.00
N ILE A 64 -10.89 -10.30 -10.63
CA ILE A 64 -10.59 -10.61 -12.02
C ILE A 64 -9.76 -11.90 -12.04
N THR A 65 -10.19 -12.89 -12.82
CA THR A 65 -9.43 -14.15 -12.95
C THR A 65 -8.69 -14.17 -14.28
N THR A 66 -7.38 -14.42 -14.23
CA THR A 66 -6.51 -14.61 -15.39
C THR A 66 -5.92 -16.02 -15.40
N LYS A 67 -5.15 -16.37 -16.44
CA LYS A 67 -4.36 -17.61 -16.46
C LYS A 67 -3.33 -17.70 -15.32
N LYS A 68 -2.95 -16.55 -14.75
CA LYS A 68 -2.03 -16.46 -13.59
C LYS A 68 -2.76 -16.59 -12.25
N GLY A 69 -4.10 -16.66 -12.25
CA GLY A 69 -4.93 -16.73 -11.06
C GLY A 69 -5.72 -15.44 -10.75
N PRO A 70 -6.25 -15.31 -9.52
CA PRO A 70 -7.05 -14.16 -9.09
C PRO A 70 -6.15 -12.93 -8.93
N VAL A 71 -6.53 -11.83 -9.57
CA VAL A 71 -5.70 -10.61 -9.68
C VAL A 71 -5.60 -9.88 -8.36
N PHE A 72 -6.74 -9.54 -7.77
CA PHE A 72 -6.78 -8.72 -6.55
C PHE A 72 -6.24 -9.47 -5.34
N GLN A 73 -6.56 -10.76 -5.22
CA GLN A 73 -6.00 -11.59 -4.14
C GLN A 73 -4.47 -11.69 -4.25
N THR A 74 -3.94 -11.88 -5.45
CA THR A 74 -2.48 -11.92 -5.67
C THR A 74 -1.85 -10.55 -5.36
N ALA A 75 -2.49 -9.45 -5.75
CA ALA A 75 -2.02 -8.10 -5.48
C ALA A 75 -1.99 -7.79 -3.97
N ILE A 76 -3.00 -8.23 -3.20
CA ILE A 76 -3.04 -8.08 -1.74
C ILE A 76 -1.84 -8.79 -1.10
N ILE A 77 -1.55 -10.03 -1.52
CA ILE A 77 -0.40 -10.78 -1.00
C ILE A 77 0.91 -10.08 -1.35
N ALA A 78 1.09 -9.68 -2.61
CA ALA A 78 2.31 -9.02 -3.08
C ALA A 78 2.55 -7.68 -2.36
N GLY A 79 1.52 -6.86 -2.22
CA GLY A 79 1.60 -5.59 -1.48
C GLY A 79 1.91 -5.78 0.00
N THR A 80 1.31 -6.78 0.65
CA THR A 80 1.62 -7.12 2.04
C THR A 80 3.07 -7.55 2.21
N MET A 81 3.59 -8.37 1.30
CA MET A 81 4.99 -8.79 1.31
C MET A 81 5.93 -7.60 1.09
N ALA A 82 5.58 -6.68 0.20
CA ALA A 82 6.37 -5.49 -0.10
C ALA A 82 6.39 -4.50 1.08
N ALA A 83 5.26 -4.26 1.72
CA ALA A 83 5.19 -3.42 2.92
C ALA A 83 6.13 -3.93 4.03
N LYS A 84 6.25 -5.24 4.20
CA LYS A 84 7.15 -5.89 5.17
C LYS A 84 8.63 -5.82 4.79
N ARG A 85 8.95 -5.43 3.57
CA ARG A 85 10.32 -5.33 3.01
C ARG A 85 10.65 -3.93 2.53
N THR A 86 10.03 -2.93 3.12
CA THR A 86 10.22 -1.53 2.69
C THR A 86 11.68 -1.08 2.85
N ASP A 87 12.36 -1.48 3.90
CA ASP A 87 13.77 -1.16 4.16
C ASP A 87 14.73 -1.80 3.15
N ASP A 88 14.39 -2.95 2.55
CA ASP A 88 15.14 -3.54 1.44
C ASP A 88 15.06 -2.69 0.15
N LEU A 89 14.00 -1.90 -0.01
CA LEU A 89 13.71 -1.13 -1.22
C LEU A 89 14.06 0.35 -1.10
N ILE A 90 13.92 0.92 0.08
CA ILE A 90 14.09 2.36 0.34
C ILE A 90 15.28 2.57 1.27
N PRO A 91 16.42 3.04 0.75
CA PRO A 91 17.72 2.95 1.42
C PRO A 91 17.83 3.57 2.80
N LEU A 92 17.06 4.64 3.09
CA LEU A 92 17.13 5.35 4.36
C LEU A 92 15.93 5.09 5.28
N CYS A 93 15.12 4.08 4.97
CA CYS A 93 14.07 3.61 5.86
C CYS A 93 14.64 2.76 6.99
N HIS A 94 14.00 2.86 8.16
CA HIS A 94 14.31 1.99 9.30
C HIS A 94 13.63 0.63 9.09
N SER A 95 14.30 -0.44 9.50
CA SER A 95 13.66 -1.76 9.58
C SER A 95 12.62 -1.77 10.69
N LEU A 96 11.38 -2.02 10.34
CA LEU A 96 10.24 -2.00 11.26
C LEU A 96 9.49 -3.33 11.26
N GLY A 97 9.24 -3.87 12.45
CA GLY A 97 8.23 -4.93 12.62
C GLY A 97 6.83 -4.31 12.50
N LEU A 98 6.00 -4.84 11.61
CA LEU A 98 4.62 -4.37 11.45
C LEU A 98 3.66 -5.18 12.32
N ASP A 99 2.82 -4.50 13.10
CA ASP A 99 1.75 -5.15 13.87
C ASP A 99 0.56 -5.52 12.97
N ASN A 100 0.30 -4.67 11.97
CA ASN A 100 -0.77 -4.92 11.00
C ASN A 100 -0.41 -4.33 9.62
N CYS A 101 -0.81 -5.05 8.57
CA CYS A 101 -0.83 -4.58 7.20
C CYS A 101 -2.11 -5.09 6.54
N GLN A 102 -3.04 -4.20 6.25
CA GLN A 102 -4.32 -4.52 5.63
C GLN A 102 -4.41 -3.82 4.28
N ILE A 103 -4.56 -4.60 3.21
CA ILE A 103 -4.79 -4.09 1.87
C ILE A 103 -6.21 -4.44 1.45
N THR A 104 -6.94 -3.44 0.99
CA THR A 104 -8.26 -3.59 0.38
C THR A 104 -8.22 -3.11 -1.05
N ILE A 105 -8.91 -3.80 -1.95
CA ILE A 105 -9.05 -3.40 -3.34
C ILE A 105 -10.53 -3.34 -3.65
N THR A 106 -10.99 -2.17 -4.07
CA THR A 106 -12.37 -1.92 -4.52
C THR A 106 -12.36 -1.42 -5.95
N THR A 107 -13.51 -1.36 -6.59
CA THR A 107 -13.65 -0.83 -7.94
C THR A 107 -14.58 0.38 -7.94
N GLU A 108 -14.18 1.44 -8.64
CA GLU A 108 -14.96 2.64 -8.87
C GLU A 108 -14.98 2.93 -10.38
N GLY A 109 -16.13 2.72 -11.02
CA GLY A 109 -16.22 2.77 -12.48
C GLY A 109 -15.30 1.73 -13.13
N THR A 110 -14.29 2.18 -13.87
CA THR A 110 -13.28 1.32 -14.51
C THR A 110 -11.93 1.30 -13.79
N ASP A 111 -11.88 1.86 -12.59
CA ASP A 111 -10.67 1.95 -11.79
C ASP A 111 -10.66 0.91 -10.67
N ALA A 112 -9.51 0.32 -10.41
CA ALA A 112 -9.25 -0.41 -9.17
C ALA A 112 -8.60 0.56 -8.16
N ILE A 113 -9.20 0.65 -6.98
CA ILE A 113 -8.74 1.47 -5.86
C ILE A 113 -8.09 0.56 -4.84
N VAL A 114 -6.80 0.76 -4.61
CA VAL A 114 -6.00 0.01 -3.65
C VAL A 114 -5.75 0.87 -2.43
N ASP A 115 -6.28 0.50 -1.28
CA ASP A 115 -5.95 1.10 0.01
C ASP A 115 -5.05 0.15 0.82
N CYS A 116 -3.92 0.67 1.29
CA CYS A 116 -3.00 -0.04 2.17
C CYS A 116 -2.93 0.67 3.53
N LEU A 117 -3.40 0.02 4.57
CA LEU A 117 -3.34 0.48 5.96
C LEU A 117 -2.27 -0.32 6.70
N VAL A 118 -1.32 0.39 7.30
CA VAL A 118 -0.24 -0.21 8.08
C VAL A 118 -0.20 0.38 9.47
N SER A 119 0.07 -0.43 10.48
CA SER A 119 0.32 0.04 11.84
C SER A 119 1.46 -0.72 12.52
N THR A 120 2.12 -0.02 13.45
CA THR A 120 3.18 -0.56 14.31
C THR A 120 3.26 0.24 15.61
N GLU A 121 3.84 -0.36 16.63
CA GLU A 121 4.37 0.37 17.77
C GLU A 121 5.86 0.64 17.56
N GLY A 122 6.22 1.92 17.36
CA GLY A 122 7.59 2.25 16.96
C GLY A 122 7.99 3.71 17.16
N LYS A 123 9.27 3.97 16.92
CA LYS A 123 9.91 5.29 17.08
C LYS A 123 9.81 6.17 15.84
N THR A 124 9.39 5.60 14.70
CA THR A 124 9.22 6.29 13.42
C THR A 124 7.87 5.93 12.78
N GLY A 125 7.45 6.68 11.78
CA GLY A 125 6.19 6.45 11.08
C GLY A 125 6.28 5.29 10.08
N VAL A 126 5.14 4.82 9.60
CA VAL A 126 4.97 3.72 8.64
C VAL A 126 4.40 4.19 7.30
N GLU A 127 4.64 5.46 6.97
CA GLU A 127 4.15 6.05 5.73
C GLU A 127 4.73 5.34 4.51
N MET A 128 6.03 4.99 4.55
CA MET A 128 6.70 4.33 3.43
C MET A 128 6.22 2.89 3.25
N GLU A 129 5.98 2.17 4.33
CA GLU A 129 5.41 0.82 4.31
C GLU A 129 4.03 0.82 3.65
N ALA A 130 3.18 1.79 3.98
CA ALA A 130 1.86 1.94 3.36
C ALA A 130 1.96 2.28 1.86
N LEU A 131 2.85 3.22 1.50
CA LEU A 131 3.07 3.63 0.10
C LEU A 131 3.64 2.49 -0.74
N VAL A 132 4.66 1.78 -0.23
CA VAL A 132 5.27 0.62 -0.92
C VAL A 132 4.24 -0.50 -1.10
N GLY A 133 3.46 -0.81 -0.07
CA GLY A 133 2.40 -1.81 -0.13
C GLY A 133 1.36 -1.51 -1.20
N ALA A 134 0.84 -0.26 -1.23
CA ALA A 134 -0.13 0.18 -2.23
C ALA A 134 0.46 0.17 -3.66
N SER A 135 1.72 0.62 -3.82
CA SER A 135 2.39 0.68 -5.11
C SER A 135 2.64 -0.70 -5.71
N VAL A 136 3.14 -1.66 -4.90
CA VAL A 136 3.42 -3.01 -5.37
C VAL A 136 2.14 -3.78 -5.65
N ALA A 137 1.07 -3.56 -4.88
CA ALA A 137 -0.24 -4.12 -5.22
C ALA A 137 -0.73 -3.59 -6.58
N ALA A 138 -0.62 -2.28 -6.83
CA ALA A 138 -0.99 -1.67 -8.12
C ALA A 138 -0.15 -2.22 -9.28
N LEU A 139 1.16 -2.37 -9.12
CA LEU A 139 2.06 -2.98 -10.10
C LEU A 139 1.69 -4.44 -10.38
N THR A 140 1.26 -5.18 -9.36
CA THR A 140 0.83 -6.57 -9.50
C THR A 140 -0.46 -6.67 -10.31
N ILE A 141 -1.43 -5.78 -10.07
CA ILE A 141 -2.65 -5.66 -10.88
C ILE A 141 -2.26 -5.42 -12.34
N TYR A 142 -1.37 -4.46 -12.59
CA TYR A 142 -0.87 -4.15 -13.93
C TYR A 142 -0.26 -5.39 -14.60
N ASP A 143 0.70 -6.07 -13.95
CA ASP A 143 1.37 -7.25 -14.50
C ASP A 143 0.39 -8.37 -14.85
N MET A 144 -0.59 -8.61 -14.00
CA MET A 144 -1.57 -9.69 -14.21
C MET A 144 -2.59 -9.36 -15.29
N CYS A 145 -2.91 -8.08 -15.51
CA CYS A 145 -3.92 -7.63 -16.47
C CYS A 145 -3.35 -7.20 -17.82
N LYS A 146 -2.05 -6.92 -17.95
CA LYS A 146 -1.43 -6.40 -19.18
C LYS A 146 -1.62 -7.26 -20.43
N ALA A 147 -1.97 -8.54 -20.26
CA ALA A 147 -2.30 -9.42 -21.40
C ALA A 147 -3.67 -9.09 -22.04
N PHE A 148 -4.54 -8.38 -21.33
CA PHE A 148 -5.84 -7.95 -21.86
C PHE A 148 -5.76 -6.60 -22.56
N SER A 149 -4.97 -5.66 -22.02
CA SER A 149 -4.77 -4.32 -22.57
C SER A 149 -3.45 -3.72 -22.10
N HIS A 150 -2.83 -2.89 -22.94
CA HIS A 150 -1.68 -2.05 -22.57
C HIS A 150 -2.09 -0.64 -22.12
N ASP A 151 -3.39 -0.30 -22.17
CA ASP A 151 -3.91 1.02 -21.79
C ASP A 151 -4.13 1.16 -20.28
N ILE A 152 -3.66 0.19 -19.49
CA ILE A 152 -3.68 0.26 -18.02
C ILE A 152 -2.77 1.39 -17.56
N VAL A 153 -3.28 2.24 -16.68
CA VAL A 153 -2.51 3.34 -16.10
C VAL A 153 -2.57 3.30 -14.58
N ILE A 154 -1.42 3.23 -13.92
CA ILE A 154 -1.31 3.55 -12.50
C ILE A 154 -1.27 5.07 -12.41
N ARG A 155 -2.42 5.70 -12.05
CA ARG A 155 -2.56 7.16 -12.11
C ARG A 155 -1.82 7.85 -10.99
N GLU A 156 -1.90 7.30 -9.79
CA GLU A 156 -1.28 7.88 -8.60
C GLU A 156 -1.07 6.85 -7.50
N THR A 157 -0.11 7.14 -6.64
CA THR A 157 -0.01 6.57 -5.29
C THR A 157 0.22 7.72 -4.33
N LYS A 158 -0.60 7.83 -3.29
CA LYS A 158 -0.53 8.95 -2.34
C LYS A 158 -0.81 8.52 -0.91
N LEU A 159 -0.19 9.23 0.03
CA LEU A 159 -0.53 9.12 1.45
C LEU A 159 -1.89 9.77 1.69
N MET A 160 -2.79 9.04 2.32
CA MET A 160 -4.14 9.49 2.67
C MET A 160 -4.22 9.95 4.13
N GLU A 161 -3.55 9.20 5.02
CA GLU A 161 -3.63 9.46 6.44
C GLU A 161 -2.37 8.96 7.15
N LYS A 162 -1.99 9.64 8.22
CA LYS A 162 -1.03 9.15 9.21
C LYS A 162 -1.30 9.70 10.58
N THR A 163 -1.04 8.90 11.62
CA THR A 163 -1.21 9.29 13.03
C THR A 163 -0.10 8.79 13.93
N GLY A 164 -0.03 9.32 15.15
CA GLY A 164 0.88 8.89 16.21
C GLY A 164 2.30 9.44 16.10
N GLY A 165 2.57 10.34 15.14
CA GLY A 165 3.85 11.02 14.98
C GLY A 165 3.88 12.43 15.59
N LYS A 166 4.85 13.24 15.15
CA LYS A 166 4.92 14.67 15.54
C LYS A 166 3.71 15.48 15.06
N ARG A 167 3.12 15.08 13.95
CA ARG A 167 1.92 15.70 13.35
C ARG A 167 1.10 14.61 12.69
N ASP A 168 -0.17 14.65 12.94
CA ASP A 168 -1.13 13.85 12.18
C ASP A 168 -1.39 14.52 10.83
N PHE A 169 -1.76 13.69 9.84
CA PHE A 169 -2.08 14.13 8.49
C PHE A 169 -3.31 13.38 8.00
N HIS A 170 -4.20 14.08 7.34
CA HIS A 170 -5.36 13.53 6.65
C HIS A 170 -5.56 14.25 5.32
N ARG A 171 -5.89 13.50 4.28
CA ARG A 171 -6.24 13.98 2.94
C ARG A 171 -7.69 13.60 2.65
N GLU A 172 -8.46 14.58 2.20
CA GLU A 172 -9.82 14.37 1.67
C GLU A 172 -9.83 13.67 0.32
#